data_0b211b7075960f98b474a2d51e135da1
#
_entry.id   0b211b7075960f98b474a2d51e135da1
#
_cell.length_a   1.000
_cell.length_b   1.000
_cell.length_c   1.000
_cell.angle_alpha   90.00
_cell.angle_beta   90.00
_cell.angle_gamma   90.00
#
_symmetry.space_group_name_H-M   'P 1'
#
loop_
_entity.id
_entity.type
_entity.pdbx_description
1 polymer ?
#
loop_
_entity_poly.entity_id
_entity_poly.type
_entity_poly.pdbx_seq_one_letter_code
_entity_poly.pdbx_strand_id
1 'polypeptide(L)'
;DLMFVSGINHMFFHGTPYSPKEAEWPGWLFYASINMNPTNSIWHDAPSFFDYITRCQSFLQMGKPDNDFLIYLPVYDMWDEQPGRLLLFSIHHMAKLAPKFIDAIHRINNSGYDGDYISDNFIRSTRFKDGQIITSGGTGYKALVVPAAHLMPNDVLVHLLKLAQQGATIVFLENYPTDVPGCGQLEQKRKTYQQTLQKLPSVSFSETTVTPVGKGKIITGTDYARTLASCNIPQEEMKTKFGLQAIRRVNDSGHHYFISSLQDKGVNDWVTLGTKAEAAALFNPMTGECGEAKVRQA
;
A
#
# COMPACT_ATOMS: atom_id res chain seq x y z
N ASP A 1 -3.02 7.68 -14.44
CA ASP A 1 -3.73 7.70 -13.15
C ASP A 1 -3.41 6.47 -12.30
N LEU A 2 -3.52 5.25 -12.86
CA LEU A 2 -3.26 4.01 -12.12
C LEU A 2 -1.91 4.01 -11.39
N MET A 3 -0.85 4.45 -12.06
CA MET A 3 0.49 4.56 -11.46
C MET A 3 0.50 5.50 -10.24
N PHE A 4 -0.14 6.65 -10.36
CA PHE A 4 -0.19 7.64 -9.27
C PHE A 4 -1.00 7.15 -8.07
N VAL A 5 -2.19 6.57 -8.27
CA VAL A 5 -2.97 6.00 -7.17
C VAL A 5 -2.34 4.75 -6.56
N SER A 6 -1.38 4.14 -7.25
CA SER A 6 -0.54 3.05 -6.72
C SER A 6 0.69 3.54 -5.94
N GLY A 7 0.85 4.86 -5.74
CA GLY A 7 1.92 5.45 -4.95
C GLY A 7 3.17 5.85 -5.73
N ILE A 8 3.20 5.66 -7.06
CA ILE A 8 4.31 6.14 -7.87
C ILE A 8 4.23 7.66 -7.96
N ASN A 9 5.28 8.33 -7.57
CA ASN A 9 5.35 9.80 -7.50
C ASN A 9 6.45 10.41 -8.35
N HIS A 10 7.22 9.58 -9.06
CA HIS A 10 8.24 10.04 -10.01
C HIS A 10 8.35 9.03 -11.15
N MET A 11 8.10 9.47 -12.37
CA MET A 11 8.14 8.63 -13.56
C MET A 11 9.40 8.89 -14.36
N PHE A 12 10.09 7.81 -14.72
CA PHE A 12 11.20 7.81 -15.65
C PHE A 12 10.79 7.07 -16.92
N PHE A 13 10.92 7.73 -18.05
CA PHE A 13 10.62 7.13 -19.35
C PHE A 13 11.88 6.48 -19.91
N HIS A 14 11.84 5.18 -20.12
CA HIS A 14 12.99 4.45 -20.62
C HIS A 14 13.03 4.47 -22.13
N GLY A 15 14.06 5.13 -22.60
CA GLY A 15 14.64 5.01 -23.90
C GLY A 15 13.93 5.81 -25.00
N THR A 16 14.74 6.60 -25.69
CA THR A 16 14.37 7.21 -26.98
C THR A 16 15.47 6.84 -27.95
N PRO A 17 15.22 5.90 -28.90
CA PRO A 17 16.24 5.52 -29.87
C PRO A 17 16.51 6.69 -30.80
N TYR A 18 17.77 6.88 -31.09
CA TYR A 18 18.18 7.80 -32.13
C TYR A 18 17.85 7.23 -33.50
N SER A 19 17.27 8.06 -34.38
CA SER A 19 17.02 7.71 -35.78
C SER A 19 17.68 8.73 -36.68
N PRO A 20 18.58 8.32 -37.62
CA PRO A 20 19.12 9.22 -38.62
C PRO A 20 18.01 9.70 -39.56
N LYS A 21 18.24 10.83 -40.23
CA LYS A 21 17.24 11.43 -41.15
C LYS A 21 16.83 10.53 -42.31
N GLU A 22 17.78 9.66 -42.71
CA GLU A 22 17.59 8.73 -43.82
C GLU A 22 16.84 7.47 -43.46
N ALA A 23 16.58 7.26 -42.16
CA ALA A 23 15.80 6.09 -41.71
C ALA A 23 14.34 6.27 -42.16
N GLU A 24 13.80 5.25 -42.82
CA GLU A 24 12.38 5.21 -43.16
C GLU A 24 11.49 5.25 -41.92
N TRP A 25 10.30 5.79 -42.05
CA TRP A 25 9.33 5.78 -40.94
C TRP A 25 9.01 4.35 -40.52
N PRO A 26 8.93 4.02 -39.21
CA PRO A 26 8.90 4.89 -38.04
C PRO A 26 10.29 5.23 -37.44
N GLY A 27 11.36 4.97 -38.14
CA GLY A 27 12.74 5.12 -37.66
C GLY A 27 13.25 3.86 -36.97
N TRP A 28 14.40 3.97 -36.34
CA TRP A 28 14.97 2.89 -35.57
C TRP A 28 14.21 2.73 -34.25
N LEU A 29 13.77 1.51 -33.99
CA LEU A 29 13.01 1.14 -32.79
C LEU A 29 13.87 0.32 -31.85
N PHE A 30 13.64 0.49 -30.57
CA PHE A 30 14.18 -0.37 -29.53
C PHE A 30 13.02 -1.01 -28.74
N TYR A 31 12.99 -2.34 -28.68
CA TYR A 31 11.87 -3.09 -28.12
C TYR A 31 11.51 -2.72 -26.66
N ALA A 32 12.49 -2.27 -25.88
CA ALA A 32 12.32 -1.87 -24.47
C ALA A 32 12.17 -0.35 -24.31
N SER A 33 11.88 0.39 -25.39
CA SER A 33 11.74 1.85 -25.38
C SER A 33 10.28 2.26 -25.58
N ILE A 34 9.89 3.38 -25.01
CA ILE A 34 8.60 4.03 -25.29
C ILE A 34 8.58 4.70 -26.67
N ASN A 35 9.72 4.78 -27.35
CA ASN A 35 9.88 5.41 -28.66
C ASN A 35 9.30 6.85 -28.72
N MET A 36 9.47 7.62 -27.65
CA MET A 36 9.01 9.01 -27.57
C MET A 36 9.96 9.93 -28.34
N ASN A 37 9.71 10.08 -29.62
CA ASN A 37 10.53 10.87 -30.54
C ASN A 37 9.63 11.51 -31.62
N PRO A 38 10.14 12.45 -32.44
CA PRO A 38 9.34 13.18 -33.43
C PRO A 38 8.68 12.32 -34.50
N THR A 39 9.07 11.07 -34.71
CA THR A 39 8.44 10.15 -35.65
C THR A 39 7.26 9.38 -35.04
N ASN A 40 7.08 9.46 -33.72
CA ASN A 40 5.94 8.86 -33.05
C ASN A 40 4.68 9.72 -33.27
N SER A 41 3.56 9.11 -33.58
CA SER A 41 2.29 9.80 -33.86
C SER A 41 1.79 10.63 -32.67
N ILE A 42 2.12 10.27 -31.43
CA ILE A 42 1.72 11.03 -30.22
C ILE A 42 2.71 12.15 -29.85
N TRP A 43 3.77 12.37 -30.62
CA TRP A 43 4.81 13.35 -30.28
C TRP A 43 4.27 14.77 -30.10
N HIS A 44 3.33 15.17 -30.95
CA HIS A 44 2.75 16.51 -30.88
C HIS A 44 1.92 16.74 -29.60
N ASP A 45 1.38 15.66 -29.01
CA ASP A 45 0.60 15.71 -27.77
C ASP A 45 1.49 15.50 -26.52
N ALA A 46 2.75 15.09 -26.72
CA ALA A 46 3.68 14.78 -25.65
C ALA A 46 3.86 15.93 -24.63
N PRO A 47 3.94 17.22 -25.03
CA PRO A 47 4.02 18.32 -24.08
C PRO A 47 2.85 18.35 -23.10
N SER A 48 1.59 18.21 -23.57
CA SER A 48 0.41 18.18 -22.71
C SER A 48 0.42 17.00 -21.73
N PHE A 49 0.88 15.85 -22.20
CA PHE A 49 1.06 14.65 -21.38
C PHE A 49 2.12 14.84 -20.28
N PHE A 50 3.27 15.42 -20.64
CA PHE A 50 4.33 15.69 -19.67
C PHE A 50 3.95 16.80 -18.68
N ASP A 51 3.20 17.80 -19.10
CA ASP A 51 2.66 18.84 -18.23
C ASP A 51 1.71 18.24 -17.18
N TYR A 52 0.81 17.35 -17.59
CA TYR A 52 -0.04 16.61 -16.68
C TYR A 52 0.77 15.83 -15.64
N ILE A 53 1.77 15.04 -16.10
CA ILE A 53 2.64 14.27 -15.21
C ILE A 53 3.39 15.19 -14.25
N THR A 54 3.93 16.29 -14.73
CA THR A 54 4.68 17.26 -13.94
C THR A 54 3.81 17.86 -12.83
N ARG A 55 2.57 18.26 -13.15
CA ARG A 55 1.62 18.78 -12.15
C ARG A 55 1.29 17.72 -11.11
N CYS A 56 0.98 16.50 -11.50
CA CYS A 56 0.73 15.40 -10.56
C CYS A 56 1.94 15.14 -9.66
N GLN A 57 3.13 15.00 -10.23
CA GLN A 57 4.35 14.69 -9.49
C GLN A 57 4.73 15.81 -8.51
N SER A 58 4.50 17.07 -8.84
CA SER A 58 4.79 18.19 -7.95
C SER A 58 4.05 18.07 -6.60
N PHE A 59 2.79 17.63 -6.63
CA PHE A 59 2.02 17.37 -5.41
C PHE A 59 2.39 16.03 -4.76
N LEU A 60 2.56 14.98 -5.56
CA LEU A 60 2.82 13.64 -5.04
C LEU A 60 4.22 13.48 -4.41
N GLN A 61 5.14 14.38 -4.68
CA GLN A 61 6.45 14.43 -4.03
C GLN A 61 6.47 15.32 -2.78
N MET A 62 5.46 16.15 -2.58
CA MET A 62 5.39 17.01 -1.39
C MET A 62 5.05 16.19 -0.14
N GLY A 63 5.68 16.56 0.98
CA GLY A 63 5.37 15.98 2.29
C GLY A 63 5.74 14.49 2.40
N LYS A 64 4.94 13.77 3.19
CA LYS A 64 5.14 12.35 3.52
C LYS A 64 3.91 11.53 3.14
N PRO A 65 4.05 10.22 2.89
CA PRO A 65 2.91 9.31 2.84
C PRO A 65 2.08 9.41 4.11
N ASP A 66 0.75 9.33 3.97
CA ASP A 66 -0.20 9.46 5.08
C ASP A 66 -1.15 8.25 5.12
N ASN A 67 -0.61 7.07 4.89
CA ASN A 67 -1.32 5.82 5.08
C ASN A 67 -1.39 5.46 6.56
N ASP A 68 -2.52 4.93 6.99
CA ASP A 68 -2.73 4.55 8.39
C ASP A 68 -2.20 3.16 8.73
N PHE A 69 -2.06 2.29 7.72
CA PHE A 69 -1.65 0.90 7.89
C PHE A 69 -0.27 0.61 7.33
N LEU A 70 0.52 -0.19 8.07
CA LEU A 70 1.60 -1.01 7.51
C LEU A 70 1.05 -2.39 7.19
N ILE A 71 1.35 -2.92 6.02
CA ILE A 71 0.90 -4.24 5.58
C ILE A 71 2.13 -5.14 5.42
N TYR A 72 2.17 -6.23 6.19
CA TYR A 72 3.26 -7.20 6.10
C TYR A 72 3.30 -7.85 4.72
N LEU A 73 4.47 -7.82 4.08
CA LEU A 73 4.74 -8.49 2.82
C LEU A 73 5.28 -9.90 3.11
N PRO A 74 4.53 -10.98 2.88
CA PRO A 74 4.92 -12.34 3.22
C PRO A 74 5.91 -12.92 2.19
N VAL A 75 7.12 -12.36 2.14
CA VAL A 75 8.15 -12.70 1.15
C VAL A 75 8.51 -14.18 1.17
N TYR A 76 8.55 -14.78 2.36
CA TYR A 76 8.90 -16.19 2.50
C TYR A 76 7.84 -17.13 1.93
N ASP A 77 6.57 -16.81 2.05
CA ASP A 77 5.49 -17.56 1.42
C ASP A 77 5.61 -17.49 -0.11
N MET A 78 5.92 -16.29 -0.63
CA MET A 78 6.11 -16.10 -2.07
C MET A 78 7.30 -16.89 -2.61
N TRP A 79 8.34 -17.10 -1.82
CA TRP A 79 9.49 -17.90 -2.19
C TRP A 79 9.28 -19.41 -2.02
N ASP A 80 8.39 -19.82 -1.12
CA ASP A 80 8.07 -21.22 -0.85
C ASP A 80 7.00 -21.76 -1.81
N GLU A 81 6.19 -20.89 -2.42
CA GLU A 81 5.16 -21.32 -3.37
C GLU A 81 5.74 -22.03 -4.59
N GLN A 82 5.05 -23.12 -5.00
CA GLN A 82 5.45 -23.92 -6.15
C GLN A 82 5.32 -23.15 -7.46
N PRO A 83 6.30 -23.35 -8.27
CA PRO A 83 7.43 -24.28 -8.29
C PRO A 83 8.73 -23.75 -7.67
N GLY A 84 8.71 -23.08 -6.58
CA GLY A 84 9.89 -22.80 -5.75
C GLY A 84 10.95 -21.90 -6.39
N ARG A 85 10.57 -20.92 -7.21
CA ARG A 85 11.51 -20.28 -8.14
C ARG A 85 11.43 -18.80 -8.22
N LEU A 86 10.81 -18.16 -7.25
CA LEU A 86 10.78 -16.72 -7.27
C LEU A 86 12.09 -16.15 -6.79
N LEU A 87 13.10 -16.29 -7.62
CA LEU A 87 14.32 -15.51 -7.50
C LEU A 87 14.06 -14.04 -7.89
N LEU A 88 13.02 -13.79 -8.69
CA LEU A 88 12.64 -12.46 -9.14
C LEU A 88 11.14 -12.23 -8.91
N PHE A 89 10.80 -11.11 -8.27
CA PHE A 89 9.43 -10.63 -8.26
C PHE A 89 9.06 -10.11 -9.64
N SER A 90 8.23 -10.85 -10.35
CA SER A 90 7.67 -10.37 -11.60
C SER A 90 6.38 -9.63 -11.32
N ILE A 91 6.44 -8.31 -11.33
CA ILE A 91 5.29 -7.44 -11.05
C ILE A 91 4.08 -7.76 -11.95
N HIS A 92 4.34 -8.14 -13.21
CA HIS A 92 3.29 -8.48 -14.17
C HIS A 92 2.61 -9.82 -13.87
N HIS A 93 3.19 -10.64 -13.01
CA HIS A 93 2.68 -11.96 -12.66
C HIS A 93 2.34 -12.11 -11.17
N MET A 94 2.37 -11.04 -10.39
CA MET A 94 2.12 -11.11 -8.94
C MET A 94 0.77 -11.72 -8.58
N ALA A 95 -0.28 -11.42 -9.34
CA ALA A 95 -1.59 -12.03 -9.11
C ALA A 95 -1.57 -13.56 -9.28
N LYS A 96 -0.66 -14.11 -10.10
CA LYS A 96 -0.46 -15.55 -10.27
C LYS A 96 0.52 -16.12 -9.26
N LEU A 97 1.54 -15.36 -8.88
CA LEU A 97 2.64 -15.82 -8.04
C LEU A 97 2.34 -15.69 -6.53
N ALA A 98 1.53 -14.70 -6.16
CA ALA A 98 1.12 -14.44 -4.79
C ALA A 98 -0.38 -14.13 -4.71
N PRO A 99 -1.27 -15.04 -5.17
CA PRO A 99 -2.70 -14.78 -5.31
C PRO A 99 -3.35 -14.38 -3.98
N LYS A 100 -3.00 -15.03 -2.88
CA LYS A 100 -3.54 -14.72 -1.56
C LYS A 100 -3.17 -13.32 -1.08
N PHE A 101 -1.92 -12.91 -1.30
CA PHE A 101 -1.47 -11.58 -0.93
C PHE A 101 -2.17 -10.50 -1.78
N ILE A 102 -2.26 -10.71 -3.09
CA ILE A 102 -2.95 -9.77 -3.99
C ILE A 102 -4.44 -9.68 -3.67
N ASP A 103 -5.11 -10.80 -3.38
CA ASP A 103 -6.51 -10.81 -2.93
C ASP A 103 -6.66 -10.00 -1.62
N ALA A 104 -5.79 -10.22 -0.65
CA ALA A 104 -5.79 -9.48 0.59
C ALA A 104 -5.68 -7.96 0.38
N ILE A 105 -4.77 -7.52 -0.50
CA ILE A 105 -4.61 -6.10 -0.83
C ILE A 105 -5.88 -5.53 -1.49
N HIS A 106 -6.48 -6.26 -2.42
CA HIS A 106 -7.74 -5.85 -3.03
C HIS A 106 -8.87 -5.75 -2.00
N ARG A 107 -8.98 -6.70 -1.09
CA ARG A 107 -9.99 -6.67 -0.02
C ARG A 107 -9.79 -5.51 0.96
N ILE A 108 -8.54 -5.21 1.34
CA ILE A 108 -8.20 -4.03 2.15
C ILE A 108 -8.64 -2.75 1.44
N ASN A 109 -8.27 -2.62 0.16
CA ASN A 109 -8.57 -1.43 -0.65
C ASN A 109 -10.08 -1.26 -0.87
N ASN A 110 -10.78 -2.34 -1.22
CA ASN A 110 -12.23 -2.35 -1.40
C ASN A 110 -12.99 -2.08 -0.09
N SER A 111 -12.34 -2.26 1.07
CA SER A 111 -12.88 -1.88 2.38
C SER A 111 -12.62 -0.40 2.73
N GLY A 112 -12.13 0.40 1.78
CA GLY A 112 -11.90 1.84 1.98
C GLY A 112 -10.62 2.18 2.73
N TYR A 113 -9.69 1.24 2.83
CA TYR A 113 -8.39 1.44 3.48
C TYR A 113 -7.24 1.35 2.49
N ASP A 114 -6.08 1.82 2.91
CA ASP A 114 -4.84 1.72 2.16
C ASP A 114 -3.67 1.51 3.12
N GLY A 115 -2.49 1.15 2.59
CA GLY A 115 -1.32 0.94 3.43
C GLY A 115 -0.04 0.83 2.63
N ASP A 116 1.06 1.02 3.33
CA ASP A 116 2.41 0.78 2.80
C ASP A 116 2.89 -0.62 3.18
N TYR A 117 3.66 -1.25 2.30
CA TYR A 117 4.18 -2.60 2.52
C TYR A 117 5.45 -2.58 3.36
N ILE A 118 5.59 -3.56 4.25
CA ILE A 118 6.76 -3.70 5.11
C ILE A 118 7.27 -5.13 5.12
N SER A 119 8.58 -5.29 4.90
CA SER A 119 9.26 -6.58 4.98
C SER A 119 9.77 -6.89 6.40
N ASP A 120 10.13 -8.16 6.63
CA ASP A 120 10.68 -8.63 7.91
C ASP A 120 11.82 -7.76 8.45
N ASN A 121 12.77 -7.39 7.57
CA ASN A 121 13.92 -6.59 7.98
C ASN A 121 13.53 -5.21 8.51
N PHE A 122 12.56 -4.57 7.85
CA PHE A 122 12.07 -3.27 8.29
C PHE A 122 11.16 -3.37 9.51
N ILE A 123 10.38 -4.44 9.68
CA ILE A 123 9.60 -4.67 10.92
C ILE A 123 10.54 -4.68 12.12
N ARG A 124 11.66 -5.37 12.07
CA ARG A 124 12.64 -5.45 13.17
C ARG A 124 13.13 -4.09 13.65
N SER A 125 13.16 -3.11 12.77
CA SER A 125 13.60 -1.74 13.05
C SER A 125 12.48 -0.79 13.50
N THR A 126 11.22 -1.23 13.49
CA THR A 126 10.10 -0.40 13.94
C THR A 126 10.10 -0.21 15.44
N ARG A 127 9.52 0.87 15.91
CA ARG A 127 9.29 1.17 17.31
C ARG A 127 7.90 1.75 17.52
N PHE A 128 7.32 1.54 18.69
CA PHE A 128 6.08 2.20 19.08
C PHE A 128 6.40 3.49 19.85
N LYS A 129 5.87 4.61 19.38
CA LYS A 129 6.06 5.92 20.00
C LYS A 129 4.85 6.82 19.67
N ASP A 130 4.39 7.60 20.66
CA ASP A 130 3.34 8.60 20.51
C ASP A 130 2.06 8.06 19.82
N GLY A 131 1.65 6.83 20.17
CA GLY A 131 0.46 6.19 19.62
C GLY A 131 0.63 5.58 18.22
N GLN A 132 1.84 5.58 17.66
CA GLN A 132 2.13 5.10 16.31
C GLN A 132 3.26 4.09 16.26
N ILE A 133 3.23 3.24 15.24
CA ILE A 133 4.34 2.37 14.83
C ILE A 133 5.22 3.21 13.90
N ILE A 134 6.42 3.53 14.35
CA ILE A 134 7.37 4.37 13.61
C ILE A 134 8.38 3.47 12.90
N THR A 135 8.52 3.65 11.59
CA THR A 135 9.54 2.97 10.78
C THR A 135 10.92 3.61 10.94
N SER A 136 11.96 2.96 10.45
CA SER A 136 13.33 3.52 10.41
C SER A 136 13.40 4.80 9.59
N GLY A 137 12.55 4.98 8.58
CA GLY A 137 12.43 6.21 7.81
C GLY A 137 11.68 7.36 8.50
N GLY A 138 11.14 7.12 9.72
CA GLY A 138 10.46 8.15 10.52
C GLY A 138 8.98 8.33 10.19
N THR A 139 8.39 7.53 9.30
CA THR A 139 6.96 7.55 9.03
C THR A 139 6.21 6.76 10.10
N GLY A 140 5.10 7.32 10.60
CA GLY A 140 4.25 6.73 11.63
C GLY A 140 2.97 6.13 11.07
N TYR A 141 2.57 4.98 11.63
CA TYR A 141 1.37 4.24 11.24
C TYR A 141 0.55 3.86 12.46
N LYS A 142 -0.78 3.83 12.32
CA LYS A 142 -1.70 3.53 13.43
C LYS A 142 -1.82 2.04 13.73
N ALA A 143 -1.66 1.19 12.73
CA ALA A 143 -1.72 -0.25 12.90
C ALA A 143 -0.81 -0.99 11.89
N LEU A 144 -0.42 -2.23 12.24
CA LEU A 144 0.26 -3.16 11.35
C LEU A 144 -0.66 -4.34 11.07
N VAL A 145 -0.89 -4.61 9.79
CA VAL A 145 -1.74 -5.70 9.29
C VAL A 145 -0.86 -6.83 8.77
N VAL A 146 -1.08 -8.01 9.28
CA VAL A 146 -0.50 -9.26 8.77
C VAL A 146 -1.61 -9.98 8.01
N PRO A 147 -1.58 -9.98 6.66
CA PRO A 147 -2.51 -10.78 5.86
C PRO A 147 -2.23 -12.27 6.06
N ALA A 148 -3.08 -13.14 5.49
CA ALA A 148 -2.87 -14.57 5.55
C ALA A 148 -1.43 -14.93 5.15
N ALA A 149 -0.66 -15.46 6.09
CA ALA A 149 0.72 -15.88 5.90
C ALA A 149 0.93 -17.24 6.58
N HIS A 150 1.79 -18.06 5.99
CA HIS A 150 2.22 -19.33 6.54
C HIS A 150 3.57 -19.21 7.25
N LEU A 151 4.53 -18.59 6.60
CA LEU A 151 5.91 -18.47 7.05
C LEU A 151 6.20 -17.08 7.64
N MET A 152 6.69 -17.05 8.87
CA MET A 152 7.19 -15.83 9.50
C MET A 152 8.39 -16.14 10.39
N PRO A 153 9.51 -15.39 10.33
CA PRO A 153 10.62 -15.53 11.26
C PRO A 153 10.17 -15.30 12.71
N ASN A 154 10.66 -16.13 13.63
CA ASN A 154 10.26 -16.05 15.04
C ASN A 154 10.54 -14.69 15.68
N ASP A 155 11.66 -14.09 15.36
CA ASP A 155 12.04 -12.78 15.89
C ASP A 155 11.11 -11.65 15.40
N VAL A 156 10.54 -11.78 14.19
CA VAL A 156 9.51 -10.87 13.67
C VAL A 156 8.24 -11.02 14.50
N LEU A 157 7.76 -12.25 14.72
CA LEU A 157 6.56 -12.48 15.54
C LEU A 157 6.75 -11.98 16.98
N VAL A 158 7.91 -12.23 17.58
CA VAL A 158 8.26 -11.69 18.90
C VAL A 158 8.25 -10.17 18.91
N HIS A 159 8.75 -9.54 17.85
CA HIS A 159 8.74 -8.08 17.74
C HIS A 159 7.32 -7.52 17.61
N LEU A 160 6.45 -8.13 16.82
CA LEU A 160 5.03 -7.74 16.73
C LEU A 160 4.32 -7.83 18.08
N LEU A 161 4.55 -8.90 18.84
CA LEU A 161 4.05 -9.04 20.22
C LEU A 161 4.57 -7.93 21.13
N LYS A 162 5.85 -7.59 21.03
CA LYS A 162 6.48 -6.50 21.80
C LYS A 162 5.84 -5.15 21.47
N LEU A 163 5.60 -4.87 20.18
CA LEU A 163 4.91 -3.65 19.77
C LEU A 163 3.50 -3.59 20.35
N ALA A 164 2.73 -4.69 20.30
CA ALA A 164 1.41 -4.76 20.93
C ALA A 164 1.50 -4.50 22.44
N GLN A 165 2.43 -5.11 23.13
CA GLN A 165 2.64 -4.87 24.58
C GLN A 165 2.94 -3.40 24.90
N GLN A 166 3.61 -2.68 24.00
CA GLN A 166 3.94 -1.26 24.15
C GLN A 166 2.78 -0.31 23.86
N GLY A 167 1.75 -0.76 23.16
CA GLY A 167 0.57 0.04 22.84
C GLY A 167 0.10 -0.02 21.38
N ALA A 168 0.84 -0.74 20.51
CA ALA A 168 0.47 -0.83 19.10
C ALA A 168 -0.79 -1.69 18.87
N THR A 169 -1.48 -1.40 17.77
CA THR A 169 -2.51 -2.26 17.18
C THR A 169 -1.89 -3.16 16.14
N ILE A 170 -1.95 -4.47 16.36
CA ILE A 170 -1.52 -5.50 15.40
C ILE A 170 -2.75 -6.26 14.93
N VAL A 171 -2.92 -6.40 13.62
CA VAL A 171 -4.05 -7.10 13.01
C VAL A 171 -3.55 -8.35 12.32
N PHE A 172 -4.15 -9.50 12.62
CA PHE A 172 -3.94 -10.72 11.85
C PHE A 172 -5.22 -11.07 11.09
N LEU A 173 -5.11 -11.22 9.79
CA LEU A 173 -6.22 -11.57 8.92
C LEU A 173 -6.15 -13.05 8.56
N GLU A 174 -7.27 -13.75 8.70
CA GLU A 174 -7.51 -15.15 8.36
C GLU A 174 -6.80 -16.17 9.29
N ASN A 175 -5.54 -16.00 9.64
CA ASN A 175 -4.79 -16.91 10.52
C ASN A 175 -3.56 -16.23 11.14
N TYR A 176 -3.01 -16.85 12.17
CA TYR A 176 -1.61 -16.59 12.57
C TYR A 176 -0.66 -17.34 11.65
N PRO A 177 0.53 -16.79 11.33
CA PRO A 177 1.58 -17.56 10.66
C PRO A 177 1.92 -18.82 11.46
N THR A 178 2.08 -19.97 10.79
CA THR A 178 2.12 -21.28 11.46
C THR A 178 3.49 -21.93 11.50
N ASP A 179 4.44 -21.48 10.65
CA ASP A 179 5.78 -22.06 10.57
C ASP A 179 6.86 -20.99 10.31
N VAL A 180 8.11 -21.39 10.33
CA VAL A 180 9.29 -20.55 10.17
C VAL A 180 9.99 -20.83 8.85
N PRO A 181 10.59 -19.81 8.21
CA PRO A 181 11.37 -20.01 6.98
C PRO A 181 12.77 -20.60 7.26
N GLY A 182 13.31 -21.27 6.23
CA GLY A 182 14.70 -21.71 6.16
C GLY A 182 15.00 -23.03 6.86
N CYS A 183 15.77 -23.90 6.17
CA CYS A 183 16.03 -25.28 6.59
C CYS A 183 17.05 -25.43 7.72
N GLY A 184 17.93 -24.43 7.96
CA GLY A 184 18.96 -24.54 9.00
C GLY A 184 18.38 -24.61 10.40
N GLN A 185 18.68 -25.66 11.17
CA GLN A 185 18.18 -25.90 12.53
C GLN A 185 16.63 -25.84 12.63
N LEU A 186 15.95 -26.36 11.61
CA LEU A 186 14.50 -26.19 11.43
C LEU A 186 13.70 -26.67 12.66
N GLU A 187 13.99 -27.85 13.19
CA GLU A 187 13.29 -28.41 14.34
C GLU A 187 13.41 -27.51 15.59
N GLN A 188 14.61 -26.96 15.84
CA GLN A 188 14.82 -26.04 16.95
C GLN A 188 14.08 -24.72 16.73
N LYS A 189 14.09 -24.19 15.51
CA LYS A 189 13.34 -22.99 15.14
C LYS A 189 11.84 -23.20 15.32
N ARG A 190 11.29 -24.29 14.83
CA ARG A 190 9.87 -24.66 15.00
C ARG A 190 9.48 -24.75 16.47
N LYS A 191 10.30 -25.42 17.30
CA LYS A 191 10.04 -25.51 18.74
C LYS A 191 9.96 -24.12 19.38
N THR A 192 10.91 -23.25 19.08
CA THR A 192 10.91 -21.87 19.60
C THR A 192 9.71 -21.08 19.08
N TYR A 193 9.36 -21.26 17.81
CA TYR A 193 8.22 -20.60 17.20
C TYR A 193 6.89 -21.01 17.84
N GLN A 194 6.70 -22.31 18.11
CA GLN A 194 5.51 -22.81 18.82
C GLN A 194 5.39 -22.21 20.23
N GLN A 195 6.50 -22.02 20.94
CA GLN A 195 6.50 -21.34 22.24
C GLN A 195 6.09 -19.86 22.12
N THR A 196 6.41 -19.22 20.99
CA THR A 196 5.98 -17.84 20.72
C THR A 196 4.51 -17.78 20.34
N LEU A 197 4.02 -18.72 19.52
CA LEU A 197 2.59 -18.80 19.15
C LEU A 197 1.69 -18.98 20.37
N GLN A 198 2.12 -19.72 21.38
CA GLN A 198 1.36 -19.90 22.64
C GLN A 198 1.18 -18.58 23.42
N LYS A 199 1.92 -17.52 23.12
CA LYS A 199 1.76 -16.20 23.73
C LYS A 199 0.74 -15.32 23.00
N LEU A 200 0.31 -15.73 21.82
CA LEU A 200 -0.76 -15.07 21.08
C LEU A 200 -2.12 -15.40 21.71
N PRO A 201 -3.13 -14.52 21.60
CA PRO A 201 -4.48 -14.81 22.01
C PRO A 201 -5.03 -16.09 21.34
N SER A 202 -5.60 -16.97 22.13
CA SER A 202 -6.34 -18.14 21.60
C SER A 202 -7.73 -17.69 21.14
N VAL A 203 -7.91 -17.54 19.84
CA VAL A 203 -9.13 -16.98 19.23
C VAL A 203 -9.57 -17.80 18.03
N SER A 204 -10.87 -17.71 17.70
CA SER A 204 -11.38 -18.13 16.40
C SER A 204 -11.26 -16.96 15.43
N PHE A 205 -10.80 -17.21 14.21
CA PHE A 205 -10.75 -16.21 13.15
C PHE A 205 -12.09 -16.03 12.41
N SER A 206 -13.07 -16.90 12.65
CA SER A 206 -14.41 -16.80 12.04
C SER A 206 -15.16 -15.53 12.44
N GLU A 207 -14.79 -14.95 13.58
CA GLU A 207 -15.36 -13.70 14.08
C GLU A 207 -14.26 -12.68 14.32
N THR A 208 -14.61 -11.40 14.16
CA THR A 208 -13.70 -10.33 14.51
C THR A 208 -13.56 -10.24 16.02
N THR A 209 -12.33 -10.43 16.51
CA THR A 209 -12.02 -10.39 17.94
C THR A 209 -10.95 -9.32 18.22
N VAL A 210 -11.19 -8.51 19.26
CA VAL A 210 -10.23 -7.52 19.76
C VAL A 210 -9.74 -7.97 21.12
N THR A 211 -8.47 -8.34 21.21
CA THR A 211 -7.86 -8.84 22.45
C THR A 211 -6.81 -7.84 22.95
N PRO A 212 -6.94 -7.30 24.18
CA PRO A 212 -5.90 -6.48 24.80
C PRO A 212 -4.61 -7.27 25.00
N VAL A 213 -3.47 -6.66 24.67
CA VAL A 213 -2.14 -7.25 24.87
C VAL A 213 -1.21 -6.16 25.43
N GLY A 214 -0.92 -6.20 26.70
CA GLY A 214 -0.18 -5.15 27.39
C GLY A 214 -0.94 -3.80 27.32
N LYS A 215 -0.33 -2.80 26.72
CA LYS A 215 -0.93 -1.47 26.53
C LYS A 215 -1.67 -1.31 25.18
N GLY A 216 -1.49 -2.25 24.26
CA GLY A 216 -2.09 -2.26 22.93
C GLY A 216 -3.08 -3.40 22.76
N LYS A 217 -3.24 -3.84 21.53
CA LYS A 217 -4.24 -4.87 21.18
C LYS A 217 -3.81 -5.68 19.97
N ILE A 218 -4.30 -6.92 19.92
CA ILE A 218 -4.29 -7.77 18.74
C ILE A 218 -5.75 -7.90 18.27
N ILE A 219 -5.96 -7.67 16.97
CA ILE A 219 -7.25 -7.82 16.30
C ILE A 219 -7.15 -8.97 15.33
N THR A 220 -8.13 -9.86 15.31
CA THR A 220 -8.15 -11.02 14.43
C THR A 220 -9.51 -11.15 13.73
N GLY A 221 -9.53 -11.69 12.52
CA GLY A 221 -10.78 -11.99 11.81
C GLY A 221 -10.55 -12.31 10.33
N THR A 222 -11.58 -12.87 9.69
CA THR A 222 -11.65 -13.16 8.25
C THR A 222 -12.47 -12.15 7.46
N ASP A 223 -13.34 -11.40 8.13
CA ASP A 223 -14.04 -10.25 7.54
C ASP A 223 -13.12 -9.02 7.58
N TYR A 224 -12.53 -8.68 6.45
CA TYR A 224 -11.56 -7.61 6.32
C TYR A 224 -12.15 -6.24 6.70
N ALA A 225 -13.33 -5.92 6.18
CA ALA A 225 -13.96 -4.62 6.44
C ALA A 225 -14.24 -4.43 7.93
N ARG A 226 -14.85 -5.42 8.57
CA ARG A 226 -15.18 -5.40 10.00
C ARG A 226 -13.93 -5.41 10.88
N THR A 227 -12.94 -6.23 10.51
CA THR A 227 -11.69 -6.36 11.27
C THR A 227 -10.88 -5.07 11.24
N LEU A 228 -10.75 -4.44 10.07
CA LEU A 228 -10.04 -3.18 9.91
C LEU A 228 -10.79 -2.01 10.56
N ALA A 229 -12.12 -1.98 10.48
CA ALA A 229 -12.95 -0.98 11.17
C ALA A 229 -12.73 -1.02 12.70
N SER A 230 -12.43 -2.20 13.28
CA SER A 230 -12.13 -2.34 14.72
C SER A 230 -10.81 -1.67 15.15
N CYS A 231 -10.01 -1.19 14.20
CA CYS A 231 -8.85 -0.34 14.48
C CYS A 231 -9.24 1.10 14.87
N ASN A 232 -10.48 1.52 14.67
CA ASN A 232 -10.97 2.89 14.85
C ASN A 232 -10.23 3.90 13.95
N ILE A 233 -9.92 3.49 12.75
CA ILE A 233 -9.30 4.32 11.71
C ILE A 233 -10.40 4.71 10.72
N PRO A 234 -10.55 6.00 10.39
CA PRO A 234 -11.54 6.44 9.40
C PRO A 234 -11.30 5.79 8.04
N GLN A 235 -12.38 5.37 7.39
CA GLN A 235 -12.37 4.90 6.02
C GLN A 235 -12.31 6.07 5.03
N GLU A 236 -11.72 5.86 3.88
CA GLU A 236 -11.93 6.68 2.70
C GLU A 236 -13.20 6.19 1.99
N GLU A 237 -14.36 6.72 2.42
CA GLU A 237 -15.67 6.32 1.90
C GLU A 237 -15.80 6.49 0.37
N MET A 238 -15.01 7.36 -0.22
CA MET A 238 -15.00 7.54 -1.67
C MET A 238 -14.66 6.26 -2.42
N LYS A 239 -13.84 5.39 -1.83
CA LYS A 239 -13.47 4.10 -2.43
C LYS A 239 -14.67 3.15 -2.44
N THR A 240 -15.37 3.04 -1.31
CA THR A 240 -16.50 2.09 -1.13
C THR A 240 -17.79 2.59 -1.77
N LYS A 241 -18.06 3.90 -1.71
CA LYS A 241 -19.31 4.50 -2.19
C LYS A 241 -19.29 4.78 -3.69
N PHE A 242 -18.16 5.25 -4.21
CA PHE A 242 -18.08 5.72 -5.60
C PHE A 242 -17.10 4.92 -6.45
N GLY A 243 -16.32 4.00 -5.88
CA GLY A 243 -15.27 3.27 -6.59
C GLY A 243 -14.09 4.15 -7.00
N LEU A 244 -13.94 5.33 -6.38
CA LEU A 244 -12.80 6.20 -6.61
C LEU A 244 -11.54 5.59 -6.01
N GLN A 245 -10.41 5.83 -6.67
CA GLN A 245 -9.09 5.50 -6.13
C GLN A 245 -8.42 6.78 -5.66
N ALA A 246 -7.71 6.69 -4.54
CA ALA A 246 -7.02 7.85 -4.00
C ALA A 246 -5.77 7.45 -3.24
N ILE A 247 -4.78 8.31 -3.25
CA ILE A 247 -3.70 8.30 -2.28
C ILE A 247 -3.68 9.61 -1.50
N ARG A 248 -3.28 9.52 -0.24
CA ARG A 248 -3.22 10.65 0.68
C ARG A 248 -1.78 10.90 1.12
N ARG A 249 -1.45 12.18 1.22
CA ARG A 249 -0.16 12.65 1.75
C ARG A 249 -0.40 13.77 2.75
N VAL A 250 0.57 14.02 3.60
CA VAL A 250 0.55 15.07 4.61
C VAL A 250 1.80 15.94 4.54
N ASN A 251 1.64 17.23 4.72
CA ASN A 251 2.71 18.22 4.86
C ASN A 251 2.34 19.23 5.97
N ASP A 252 3.17 20.23 6.17
CA ASP A 252 2.97 21.26 7.23
C ASP A 252 1.71 22.10 7.01
N SER A 253 1.15 22.14 5.80
CA SER A 253 -0.08 22.88 5.46
C SER A 253 -1.35 22.04 5.57
N GLY A 254 -1.23 20.72 5.79
CA GLY A 254 -2.37 19.81 5.88
C GLY A 254 -2.24 18.58 4.99
N HIS A 255 -3.38 18.03 4.62
CA HIS A 255 -3.44 16.83 3.78
C HIS A 255 -3.70 17.19 2.33
N HIS A 256 -3.16 16.38 1.41
CA HIS A 256 -3.54 16.43 0.01
C HIS A 256 -3.78 15.04 -0.55
N TYR A 257 -4.72 14.98 -1.47
CA TYR A 257 -5.17 13.75 -2.11
C TYR A 257 -4.94 13.84 -3.62
N PHE A 258 -4.47 12.76 -4.20
CA PHE A 258 -4.66 12.51 -5.62
C PHE A 258 -5.82 11.53 -5.76
N ILE A 259 -6.90 11.96 -6.42
CA ILE A 259 -8.13 11.18 -6.57
C ILE A 259 -8.35 10.92 -8.06
N SER A 260 -8.64 9.69 -8.41
CA SER A 260 -8.94 9.29 -9.79
C SER A 260 -10.11 8.32 -9.87
N SER A 261 -10.94 8.47 -10.88
CA SER A 261 -11.86 7.43 -11.32
C SER A 261 -11.18 6.59 -12.38
N LEU A 262 -10.94 5.31 -12.07
CA LEU A 262 -10.46 4.33 -13.05
C LEU A 262 -11.62 3.64 -13.77
N GLN A 263 -12.86 4.08 -13.51
CA GLN A 263 -14.07 3.61 -14.14
C GLN A 263 -14.54 4.65 -15.16
N ASP A 264 -15.28 4.22 -16.16
CA ASP A 264 -15.93 5.09 -17.14
C ASP A 264 -17.21 5.74 -16.56
N LYS A 265 -17.06 6.35 -15.38
CA LYS A 265 -18.15 6.99 -14.65
C LYS A 265 -17.64 8.18 -13.83
N GLY A 266 -18.22 9.35 -14.09
CA GLY A 266 -17.99 10.55 -13.30
C GLY A 266 -18.74 10.53 -11.96
N VAL A 267 -18.22 11.29 -10.99
CA VAL A 267 -18.86 11.51 -9.69
C VAL A 267 -19.21 12.98 -9.55
N ASN A 268 -20.47 13.26 -9.24
CA ASN A 268 -20.98 14.59 -8.96
C ASN A 268 -21.80 14.54 -7.65
N ASP A 269 -21.07 14.42 -6.53
CA ASP A 269 -21.67 14.28 -5.20
C ASP A 269 -20.67 14.78 -4.14
N TRP A 270 -21.12 14.84 -2.91
CA TRP A 270 -20.25 15.05 -1.76
C TRP A 270 -19.36 13.83 -1.50
N VAL A 271 -18.06 14.09 -1.40
CA VAL A 271 -17.06 13.06 -1.15
C VAL A 271 -16.54 13.21 0.28
N THR A 272 -16.79 12.20 1.12
CA THR A 272 -16.26 12.15 2.48
C THR A 272 -14.78 11.79 2.44
N LEU A 273 -13.97 12.61 3.14
CA LEU A 273 -12.53 12.36 3.32
C LEU A 273 -12.28 11.76 4.70
N GLY A 274 -11.33 10.86 4.81
CA GLY A 274 -10.88 10.27 6.08
C GLY A 274 -10.10 11.23 6.98
N THR A 275 -9.95 12.49 6.56
CA THR A 275 -9.27 13.57 7.30
C THR A 275 -10.20 14.74 7.53
N LYS A 276 -9.94 15.50 8.60
CA LYS A 276 -10.67 16.74 8.88
C LYS A 276 -10.02 17.89 8.12
N ALA A 277 -10.86 18.77 7.55
CA ALA A 277 -10.42 19.97 6.89
C ALA A 277 -11.39 21.13 7.19
N GLU A 278 -10.86 22.34 7.36
CA GLU A 278 -11.65 23.57 7.50
C GLU A 278 -11.87 24.21 6.12
N ALA A 279 -10.95 24.03 5.20
CA ALA A 279 -11.00 24.49 3.82
C ALA A 279 -10.35 23.46 2.89
N ALA A 280 -10.73 23.46 1.63
CA ALA A 280 -10.13 22.60 0.61
C ALA A 280 -9.99 23.34 -0.72
N ALA A 281 -8.92 23.04 -1.45
CA ALA A 281 -8.71 23.50 -2.81
C ALA A 281 -8.74 22.30 -3.77
N LEU A 282 -9.33 22.49 -4.94
CA LEU A 282 -9.33 21.55 -6.04
C LEU A 282 -8.30 21.99 -7.08
N PHE A 283 -7.53 21.03 -7.57
CA PHE A 283 -6.57 21.21 -8.64
C PHE A 283 -6.90 20.26 -9.78
N ASN A 284 -7.06 20.79 -10.98
CA ASN A 284 -7.22 19.99 -12.19
C ASN A 284 -5.86 19.79 -12.85
N PRO A 285 -5.24 18.61 -12.75
CA PRO A 285 -3.90 18.40 -13.32
C PRO A 285 -3.88 18.41 -14.84
N MET A 286 -5.04 18.20 -15.50
CA MET A 286 -5.14 18.26 -16.97
C MET A 286 -5.00 19.69 -17.49
N THR A 287 -5.68 20.64 -16.84
CA THR A 287 -5.72 22.04 -17.31
C THR A 287 -4.78 22.96 -16.51
N GLY A 288 -4.41 22.58 -15.28
CA GLY A 288 -3.69 23.43 -14.34
C GLY A 288 -4.59 24.42 -13.60
N GLU A 289 -5.90 24.39 -13.81
CA GLU A 289 -6.85 25.22 -13.08
C GLU A 289 -6.95 24.81 -11.64
N CYS A 290 -7.18 25.77 -10.76
CA CYS A 290 -7.42 25.54 -9.34
C CYS A 290 -8.58 26.39 -8.83
N GLY A 291 -9.22 25.92 -7.78
CA GLY A 291 -10.34 26.64 -7.18
C GLY A 291 -10.63 26.15 -5.78
N GLU A 292 -11.43 26.92 -5.04
CA GLU A 292 -11.90 26.55 -3.71
C GLU A 292 -13.02 25.49 -3.81
N ALA A 293 -12.93 24.45 -2.99
CA ALA A 293 -13.99 23.48 -2.83
C ALA A 293 -14.94 23.86 -1.71
N LYS A 294 -16.23 23.57 -1.88
CA LYS A 294 -17.18 23.65 -0.78
C LYS A 294 -16.87 22.54 0.24
N VAL A 295 -16.78 22.91 1.51
CA VAL A 295 -16.54 21.99 2.62
C VAL A 295 -17.77 21.97 3.52
N ARG A 296 -18.15 20.80 4.00
CA ARG A 296 -19.13 20.63 5.09
C ARG A 296 -18.63 19.56 6.05
N GLN A 297 -19.01 19.64 7.31
CA GLN A 297 -18.78 18.56 8.25
C GLN A 297 -19.78 17.44 7.97
N ALA A 298 -19.29 16.18 8.01
CA ALA A 298 -20.08 14.96 7.82
C ALA A 298 -20.61 14.47 9.18
#